data_5b679208590b756b6b323b383e2d52d2
#
_entry.id   5b679208590b756b6b323b383e2d52d2
#
_cell.length_a   1.000
_cell.length_b   1.000
_cell.length_c   1.000
_cell.angle_alpha   90.00
_cell.angle_beta   90.00
_cell.angle_gamma   90.00
#
_symmetry.space_group_name_H-M   'P 1'
#
loop_
_entity.id
_entity.type
_entity.pdbx_description
1 polymer ?
#
loop_
_entity_poly.entity_id
_entity_poly.type
_entity_poly.pdbx_seq_one_letter_code
_entity_poly.pdbx_strand_id
1 'polypeptide(L)'
;MAAAPTDVVDVTLVTTPACHFCDDAHQRLHALDRAGLLRLTAVAAESPRGQALIAEHRPGSFPLTLVAGSFFHAGRIPRGKLARLVDHLGAR
;
A
#
# COMPACT_ATOMS: atom_id res chain seq x y z
N MET A 1 5.36 5.00 27.04
CA MET A 1 5.30 4.99 26.46
C MET A 1 5.01 5.05 25.32
N ALA A 2 5.37 5.38 25.11
CA ALA A 2 5.19 5.73 24.00
C ALA A 2 4.59 4.93 23.07
N ALA A 3 4.08 4.23 23.15
CA ALA A 3 3.52 3.31 22.29
C ALA A 3 2.57 3.81 21.29
N ALA A 4 2.25 5.03 21.35
CA ALA A 4 1.24 5.58 20.46
C ALA A 4 1.42 5.25 19.00
N PRO A 5 2.62 5.29 18.44
CA PRO A 5 2.76 5.05 17.00
C PRO A 5 2.37 3.67 16.54
N THR A 6 2.17 2.78 17.46
CA THR A 6 1.84 1.42 17.06
C THR A 6 0.49 1.27 16.41
N ASP A 7 -0.36 2.28 16.51
CA ASP A 7 -1.69 2.18 15.92
C ASP A 7 -1.71 2.43 14.44
N VAL A 8 -0.61 2.90 13.87
CA VAL A 8 -0.56 3.22 12.46
C VAL A 8 -0.28 1.95 11.66
N VAL A 9 -1.15 1.69 10.69
CA VAL A 9 -1.03 0.50 9.84
C VAL A 9 0.02 0.73 8.77
N ASP A 10 0.87 -0.27 8.55
CA ASP A 10 1.85 -0.22 7.47
C ASP A 10 1.21 -0.66 6.16
N VAL A 11 1.40 0.13 5.12
CA VAL A 11 0.96 -0.18 3.77
C VAL A 11 2.18 -0.21 2.87
N THR A 12 2.37 -1.32 2.17
CA THR A 12 3.49 -1.49 1.25
C THR A 12 2.96 -1.44 -0.18
N LEU A 13 3.61 -0.65 -1.01
CA LEU A 13 3.22 -0.50 -2.41
C LEU A 13 4.40 -0.89 -3.28
N VAL A 14 4.27 -1.99 -4.02
CA VAL A 14 5.31 -2.44 -4.95
C VAL A 14 4.98 -1.88 -6.32
N THR A 15 5.91 -1.10 -6.89
CA THR A 15 5.66 -0.36 -8.11
C THR A 15 6.67 -0.70 -9.20
N THR A 16 6.27 -0.45 -10.45
CA THR A 16 7.13 -0.58 -11.61
C THR A 16 7.29 0.79 -12.27
N PRO A 17 8.34 0.97 -13.10
CA PRO A 17 8.49 2.23 -13.84
C PRO A 17 7.37 2.44 -14.85
N ALA A 18 7.11 3.69 -15.20
CA ALA A 18 6.14 4.07 -16.24
C ALA A 18 4.78 3.42 -16.03
N CYS A 19 4.28 3.45 -14.81
CA CYS A 19 3.04 2.80 -14.43
C CYS A 19 2.06 3.84 -13.89
N HIS A 20 1.05 4.20 -14.68
CA HIS A 20 0.07 5.20 -14.26
C HIS A 20 -0.71 4.75 -13.02
N PHE A 21 -1.04 3.48 -12.95
CA PHE A 21 -1.77 2.96 -11.79
C PHE A 21 -0.92 2.99 -10.54
N CYS A 22 0.40 2.80 -10.70
CA CYS A 22 1.33 2.90 -9.58
C CYS A 22 1.40 4.34 -9.08
N ASP A 23 1.48 5.29 -10.00
CA ASP A 23 1.52 6.71 -9.65
C ASP A 23 0.23 7.13 -8.96
N ASP A 24 -0.92 6.71 -9.47
CA ASP A 24 -2.20 7.02 -8.89
C ASP A 24 -2.32 6.46 -7.47
N ALA A 25 -1.95 5.21 -7.29
CA ALA A 25 -2.00 4.57 -5.98
C ALA A 25 -1.05 5.26 -5.01
N HIS A 26 0.14 5.60 -5.47
CA HIS A 26 1.11 6.29 -4.62
C HIS A 26 0.57 7.63 -4.13
N GLN A 27 -0.02 8.42 -5.04
CA GLN A 27 -0.56 9.71 -4.65
C GLN A 27 -1.67 9.58 -3.61
N ARG A 28 -2.58 8.65 -3.81
CA ARG A 28 -3.70 8.46 -2.90
C ARG A 28 -3.24 7.96 -1.53
N LEU A 29 -2.36 6.98 -1.53
CA LEU A 29 -1.87 6.41 -0.27
C LEU A 29 -0.96 7.39 0.45
N HIS A 30 -0.17 8.17 -0.30
CA HIS A 30 0.69 9.18 0.30
C HIS A 30 -0.14 10.25 1.03
N ALA A 31 -1.28 10.64 0.46
CA ALA A 31 -2.17 11.59 1.12
C ALA A 31 -2.68 11.03 2.45
N LEU A 32 -2.98 9.74 2.50
CA LEU A 32 -3.43 9.10 3.73
C LEU A 32 -2.30 9.00 4.76
N ASP A 33 -1.08 8.75 4.29
CA ASP A 33 0.10 8.76 5.16
C ASP A 33 0.26 10.15 5.79
N ARG A 34 0.17 11.20 4.96
CA ARG A 34 0.29 12.57 5.44
C ARG A 34 -0.80 12.92 6.44
N ALA A 35 -1.96 12.30 6.30
CA ALA A 35 -3.07 12.52 7.24
C ALA A 35 -2.92 11.67 8.51
N GLY A 36 -1.91 10.84 8.61
CA GLY A 36 -1.67 10.05 9.81
C GLY A 36 -2.47 8.77 9.90
N LEU A 37 -3.13 8.36 8.81
CA LEU A 37 -4.00 7.19 8.85
C LEU A 37 -3.25 5.88 8.59
N LEU A 38 -2.12 5.96 7.91
CA LEU A 38 -1.30 4.80 7.60
C LEU A 38 0.14 5.23 7.42
N ARG A 39 1.05 4.26 7.32
CA ARG A 39 2.45 4.51 6.98
C ARG A 39 2.74 3.82 5.66
N LEU A 40 3.10 4.60 4.66
CA LEU A 40 3.34 4.08 3.32
C LEU A 40 4.82 3.81 3.09
N THR A 41 5.12 2.63 2.56
CA THR A 41 6.45 2.29 2.09
C THR A 41 6.34 1.87 0.63
N ALA A 42 7.02 2.59 -0.24
CA ALA A 42 7.06 2.23 -1.66
C ALA A 42 8.30 1.38 -1.92
N VAL A 43 8.12 0.30 -2.66
CA VAL A 43 9.17 -0.66 -2.95
C VAL A 43 9.22 -0.86 -4.46
N ALA A 44 10.41 -0.71 -5.04
CA ALA A 44 10.57 -0.97 -6.47
C ALA A 44 10.47 -2.46 -6.75
N ALA A 45 9.75 -2.80 -7.80
CA ALA A 45 9.54 -4.21 -8.14
C ALA A 45 10.86 -4.93 -8.42
N GLU A 46 11.83 -4.23 -8.99
CA GLU A 46 13.11 -4.85 -9.32
C GLU A 46 14.06 -4.97 -8.14
N SER A 47 13.75 -4.35 -7.00
CA SER A 47 14.61 -4.46 -5.83
C SER A 47 14.53 -5.87 -5.23
N PRO A 48 15.53 -6.26 -4.43
CA PRO A 48 15.46 -7.58 -3.77
C PRO A 48 14.19 -7.76 -2.95
N ARG A 49 13.77 -6.74 -2.22
CA ARG A 49 12.54 -6.84 -1.44
C ARG A 49 11.32 -6.94 -2.35
N GLY A 50 11.31 -6.16 -3.44
CA GLY A 50 10.21 -6.22 -4.40
C GLY A 50 10.10 -7.60 -5.03
N GLN A 51 11.22 -8.20 -5.40
CA GLN A 51 11.23 -9.53 -5.98
C GLN A 51 10.72 -10.57 -5.00
N ALA A 52 11.09 -10.46 -3.73
CA ALA A 52 10.61 -11.39 -2.72
C ALA A 52 9.10 -11.29 -2.53
N LEU A 53 8.56 -10.06 -2.51
CA LEU A 53 7.13 -9.85 -2.36
C LEU A 53 6.36 -10.35 -3.57
N ILE A 54 6.92 -10.15 -4.77
CA ILE A 54 6.29 -10.65 -6.00
C ILE A 54 6.25 -12.17 -5.98
N ALA A 55 7.33 -12.81 -5.55
CA ALA A 55 7.37 -14.26 -5.48
C ALA A 55 6.36 -14.81 -4.48
N GLU A 56 6.17 -14.11 -3.38
CA GLU A 56 5.24 -14.53 -2.34
C GLU A 56 3.79 -14.36 -2.77
N HIS A 57 3.46 -13.19 -3.32
CA HIS A 57 2.06 -12.82 -3.57
C HIS A 57 1.59 -13.02 -5.00
N ARG A 58 2.53 -13.17 -5.94
CA ARG A 58 2.25 -13.46 -7.34
C ARG A 58 1.17 -12.54 -7.92
N PRO A 59 1.38 -11.21 -7.87
CA PRO A 59 0.36 -10.30 -8.39
C PRO A 59 0.25 -10.42 -9.89
N GLY A 60 -0.97 -10.40 -10.40
CA GLY A 60 -1.21 -10.43 -11.84
C GLY A 60 -1.04 -9.07 -12.49
N SER A 61 -0.97 -8.02 -11.71
CA SER A 61 -0.77 -6.65 -12.22
C SER A 61 -0.19 -5.79 -11.13
N PHE A 62 0.22 -4.58 -11.52
CA PHE A 62 0.81 -3.62 -10.59
C PHE A 62 -0.03 -2.35 -10.53
N PRO A 63 0.04 -1.64 -9.41
CA PRO A 63 0.89 -1.90 -8.25
C PRO A 63 0.37 -3.05 -7.40
N LEU A 64 1.25 -3.68 -6.65
CA LEU A 64 0.86 -4.63 -5.62
C LEU A 64 0.75 -3.87 -4.31
N THR A 65 -0.40 -3.94 -3.65
CA THR A 65 -0.63 -3.24 -2.40
C THR A 65 -0.83 -4.25 -1.28
N LEU A 66 -0.06 -4.07 -0.21
CA LEU A 66 -0.17 -4.90 1.00
C LEU A 66 -0.58 -4.01 2.16
N VAL A 67 -1.47 -4.51 2.99
CA VAL A 67 -1.88 -3.81 4.21
C VAL A 67 -1.51 -4.69 5.39
N ALA A 68 -0.69 -4.16 6.28
CA ALA A 68 -0.17 -4.91 7.43
C ALA A 68 0.48 -6.23 6.98
N GLY A 69 1.16 -6.20 5.85
CA GLY A 69 1.85 -7.36 5.33
C GLY A 69 1.00 -8.34 4.55
N SER A 70 -0.31 -8.15 4.51
CA SER A 70 -1.22 -9.04 3.81
C SER A 70 -1.65 -8.47 2.47
N PHE A 71 -1.91 -9.34 1.51
CA PHE A 71 -2.38 -8.92 0.19
C PHE A 71 -3.65 -8.08 0.33
N PHE A 72 -3.65 -6.91 -0.29
CA PHE A 72 -4.82 -6.05 -0.32
C PHE A 72 -5.39 -5.97 -1.73
N HIS A 73 -4.54 -5.64 -2.72
CA HIS A 73 -4.99 -5.51 -4.09
C HIS A 73 -3.80 -5.61 -5.05
N ALA A 74 -4.05 -6.09 -6.26
CA ALA A 74 -3.08 -6.06 -7.35
C ALA A 74 -3.71 -5.30 -8.51
N GLY A 75 -2.99 -4.29 -9.01
CA GLY A 75 -3.47 -3.42 -10.05
C GLY A 75 -4.10 -2.17 -9.46
N ARG A 76 -4.85 -1.45 -10.28
CA ARG A 76 -5.50 -0.21 -9.88
C ARG A 76 -6.43 -0.46 -8.70
N ILE A 77 -6.29 0.34 -7.65
CA ILE A 77 -7.12 0.19 -6.47
C ILE A 77 -8.49 0.80 -6.73
N PRO A 78 -9.58 0.01 -6.67
CA PRO A 78 -10.91 0.57 -6.82
C PRO A 78 -11.23 1.59 -5.74
N ARG A 79 -11.93 2.66 -6.12
CA ARG A 79 -12.24 3.74 -5.18
C ARG A 79 -13.02 3.24 -3.97
N GLY A 80 -13.99 2.37 -4.20
CA GLY A 80 -14.80 1.84 -3.10
C GLY A 80 -13.99 0.99 -2.14
N LYS A 81 -13.05 0.22 -2.67
CA LYS A 81 -12.21 -0.61 -1.83
C LYS A 81 -11.31 0.24 -0.96
N LEU A 82 -10.75 1.31 -1.54
CA LEU A 82 -9.90 2.22 -0.78
C LEU A 82 -10.72 2.97 0.26
N ALA A 83 -11.93 3.38 -0.08
CA ALA A 83 -12.81 4.08 0.86
C ALA A 83 -13.13 3.20 2.08
N ARG A 84 -13.38 1.92 1.85
CA ARG A 84 -13.63 0.99 2.96
C ARG A 84 -12.41 0.83 3.85
N LEU A 85 -11.22 0.82 3.25
CA LEU A 85 -10.00 0.78 4.05
C LEU A 85 -9.88 2.04 4.91
N VAL A 86 -10.13 3.20 4.32
CA VAL A 86 -10.06 4.47 5.04
C VAL A 86 -11.05 4.47 6.19
N ASP A 87 -12.27 4.02 5.96
CA ASP A 87 -13.28 3.93 7.01
C ASP A 87 -12.81 3.03 8.15
N HIS A 88 -12.23 1.90 7.80
CA HIS A 88 -11.74 0.96 8.80
C HIS A 88 -10.61 1.59 9.63
N LEU A 89 -9.68 2.26 8.96
CA LEU A 89 -8.56 2.90 9.65
C LEU A 89 -9.04 4.05 10.53
N GLY A 90 -10.00 4.83 10.04
CA GLY A 90 -10.50 5.98 10.78
C GLY A 90 -11.39 5.61 11.95
N ALA A 91 -11.90 4.40 11.98
CA ALA A 91 -12.77 3.94 13.07
C ALA A 91 -12.01 3.48 14.29
N ARG A 92 -10.71 3.45 14.25
CA ARG A 92 -9.87 2.87 15.32
C ARG A 92 -9.68 3.80 16.49
#